data_ff1d2caa2c87c1434970989325381f6f
#
_entry.id   ff1d2caa2c87c1434970989325381f6f
#
_cell.length_a   1.000
_cell.length_b   1.000
_cell.length_c   1.000
_cell.angle_alpha   90.00
_cell.angle_beta   90.00
_cell.angle_gamma   90.00
#
_symmetry.space_group_name_H-M   'P 1'
#
loop_
_entity.id
_entity.type
_entity.pdbx_description
1 polymer ?
#
loop_
_entity_poly.entity_id
_entity_poly.type
_entity_poly.pdbx_seq_one_letter_code
_entity_poly.pdbx_strand_id
1 'polypeptide(L)' 'MFTKDTTINEVVERIPDQAFAIFSSFRMGCIGCAMARHETLGEGCAVHGVDIDEMLEALNTALELA' A
#
# COMPACT_ATOMS: atom_id res chain seq x y z
N MET A 1 -7.02 5.66 -9.43
CA MET A 1 -5.72 4.95 -9.51
C MET A 1 -4.78 5.45 -8.42
N PHE A 2 -4.14 4.53 -7.71
CA PHE A 2 -3.18 4.90 -6.67
C PHE A 2 -1.87 5.37 -7.27
N THR A 3 -1.22 6.32 -6.59
CA THR A 3 0.08 6.85 -6.98
C THR A 3 1.03 6.80 -5.78
N LYS A 4 2.28 7.18 -5.98
CA LYS A 4 3.25 7.24 -4.88
C LYS A 4 2.84 8.21 -3.77
N ASP A 5 2.01 9.19 -4.10
CA ASP A 5 1.55 10.21 -3.16
C ASP A 5 0.26 9.81 -2.43
N THR A 6 -0.37 8.71 -2.84
CA THR A 6 -1.55 8.16 -2.16
C THR A 6 -1.13 7.66 -0.78
N THR A 7 -1.91 7.96 0.24
CA THR A 7 -1.60 7.49 1.59
C THR A 7 -1.96 6.02 1.73
N ILE A 8 -1.27 5.33 2.63
CA ILE A 8 -1.57 3.94 2.95
C ILE A 8 -3.01 3.83 3.47
N ASN A 9 -3.46 4.82 4.23
CA ASN A 9 -4.82 4.84 4.75
C ASN A 9 -5.87 4.84 3.63
N GLU A 10 -5.65 5.60 2.56
CA GLU A 10 -6.56 5.61 1.42
C GLU A 10 -6.67 4.24 0.76
N VAL A 11 -5.55 3.55 0.62
CA VAL A 11 -5.54 2.20 0.05
C VAL A 11 -6.33 1.24 0.93
N VAL A 12 -6.10 1.28 2.24
CA VAL A 12 -6.81 0.42 3.19
C VAL A 12 -8.31 0.70 3.19
N GLU A 13 -8.70 1.95 3.03
CA GLU A 13 -10.12 2.30 2.97
C GLU A 13 -10.80 1.81 1.68
N ARG A 14 -10.08 1.84 0.56
CA ARG A 14 -10.63 1.47 -0.74
C ARG A 14 -10.67 -0.04 -0.97
N ILE A 15 -9.62 -0.74 -0.62
CA ILE A 15 -9.49 -2.19 -0.85
C ILE A 15 -8.88 -2.86 0.39
N PRO A 16 -9.61 -2.90 1.53
CA PRO A 16 -9.02 -3.36 2.80
C PRO A 16 -8.45 -4.77 2.75
N ASP A 17 -9.20 -5.72 2.23
CA ASP A 17 -8.74 -7.13 2.21
C ASP A 17 -7.55 -7.30 1.29
N GLN A 18 -7.63 -6.74 0.10
CA GLN A 18 -6.55 -6.83 -0.88
C GLN A 18 -5.31 -6.07 -0.40
N ALA A 19 -5.52 -4.92 0.24
CA ALA A 19 -4.42 -4.13 0.77
C ALA A 19 -3.60 -4.90 1.80
N PHE A 20 -4.26 -5.52 2.77
CA PHE A 20 -3.56 -6.30 3.79
C PHE A 20 -2.79 -7.47 3.17
N ALA A 21 -3.38 -8.17 2.22
CA ALA A 21 -2.72 -9.27 1.55
C ALA A 21 -1.48 -8.81 0.78
N ILE A 22 -1.61 -7.73 0.02
CA ILE A 22 -0.52 -7.19 -0.79
C ILE A 22 0.61 -6.65 0.09
N PHE A 23 0.27 -5.84 1.10
CA PHE A 23 1.28 -5.30 2.00
C PHE A 23 2.02 -6.40 2.76
N SER A 24 1.31 -7.44 3.16
CA SER A 24 1.94 -8.59 3.81
C SER A 24 2.92 -9.30 2.88
N SER A 25 2.57 -9.44 1.60
CA SER A 25 3.46 -10.09 0.64
C SER A 25 4.72 -9.29 0.38
N PHE A 26 4.67 -7.97 0.56
CA PHE A 26 5.84 -7.09 0.48
C PHE A 26 6.53 -6.88 1.82
N ARG A 27 6.11 -7.63 2.85
CA ARG A 27 6.68 -7.55 4.21
C ARG A 27 6.46 -6.20 4.90
N MET A 28 5.36 -5.58 4.61
CA MET A 28 4.97 -4.32 5.24
C MET A 28 3.90 -4.57 6.32
N GLY A 29 4.21 -5.47 7.25
CA GLY A 29 3.26 -5.92 8.26
C GLY A 29 2.83 -4.90 9.28
N CYS A 30 3.50 -3.75 9.38
CA CYS A 30 3.11 -2.70 10.31
C CYS A 30 2.03 -1.77 9.79
N ILE A 31 1.39 -2.12 8.69
CA ILE A 31 0.32 -1.31 8.10
C ILE A 31 -0.87 -1.11 9.04
N GLY A 32 -1.03 -1.97 10.01
CA GLY A 32 -2.07 -1.81 11.04
C GLY A 32 -1.79 -0.71 12.05
N CYS A 33 -0.58 -0.17 12.06
CA CYS A 33 -0.22 0.91 12.97
C CYS A 33 -0.81 2.23 12.45
N ALA A 34 -1.49 2.99 13.34
CA ALA A 34 -2.12 4.24 12.96
C ALA A 34 -1.12 5.25 12.38
N MET A 35 0.12 5.24 12.87
CA MET A 35 1.16 6.14 12.36
C MET A 35 1.58 5.79 10.94
N ALA A 36 1.70 4.49 10.64
CA ALA A 36 2.07 4.03 9.31
C ALA A 36 1.04 4.40 8.26
N ARG A 37 -0.23 4.49 8.64
CA ARG A 37 -1.32 4.81 7.71
C ARG A 37 -1.26 6.24 7.18
N HIS A 38 -0.58 7.14 7.88
CA HIS A 38 -0.43 8.53 7.42
C HIS A 38 0.68 8.70 6.39
N GLU A 39 1.53 7.69 6.22
CA GLU A 39 2.59 7.74 5.22
C GLU A 39 2.01 7.53 3.82
N THR A 40 2.69 8.12 2.84
CA THR A 40 2.36 7.84 1.44
C THR A 40 2.93 6.48 1.04
N LEU A 41 2.44 5.93 -0.06
CA LEU A 41 2.97 4.67 -0.57
C LEU A 41 4.46 4.79 -0.87
N GLY A 42 4.89 5.91 -1.45
CA GLY A 42 6.30 6.14 -1.73
C GLY A 42 7.16 6.15 -0.48
N GLU A 43 6.69 6.82 0.58
CA GLU A 43 7.40 6.88 1.85
C GLU A 43 7.50 5.50 2.50
N GLY A 44 6.39 4.78 2.56
CA GLY A 44 6.35 3.45 3.15
C GLY A 44 7.25 2.47 2.40
N CYS A 45 7.21 2.48 1.08
CA CYS A 45 8.06 1.61 0.27
C CYS A 45 9.54 1.94 0.45
N ALA A 46 9.88 3.22 0.55
CA ALA A 46 11.27 3.63 0.77
C ALA A 46 11.82 3.10 2.09
N VAL A 47 11.02 3.18 3.16
CA VAL A 47 11.43 2.70 4.48
C VAL A 47 11.66 1.19 4.48
N HIS A 48 10.84 0.44 3.75
CA HIS A 48 10.92 -1.02 3.73
C HIS A 48 11.77 -1.58 2.57
N GLY A 49 12.34 -0.71 1.74
CA GLY A 49 13.14 -1.15 0.61
C GLY A 49 12.34 -1.82 -0.50
N VAL A 50 11.07 -1.45 -0.62
CA VAL A 50 10.16 -2.00 -1.63
C VAL A 50 10.14 -1.11 -2.87
N ASP A 51 10.12 -1.73 -4.06
CA ASP A 51 10.00 -0.99 -5.30
C ASP A 51 8.59 -0.42 -5.42
N ILE A 52 8.49 0.92 -5.50
CA ILE A 52 7.19 1.59 -5.57
C ILE A 52 6.41 1.21 -6.84
N ASP A 53 7.08 1.00 -7.95
CA ASP A 53 6.41 0.64 -9.19
C ASP A 53 5.74 -0.74 -9.09
N GLU A 54 6.43 -1.70 -8.48
CA GLU A 54 5.86 -3.03 -8.24
C GLU A 54 4.65 -2.95 -7.30
N MET A 55 4.77 -2.15 -6.24
CA MET A 55 3.67 -1.95 -5.30
C MET A 55 2.46 -1.34 -5.99
N LEU A 56 2.67 -0.29 -6.77
CA LEU A 56 1.58 0.39 -7.48
C LEU A 56 0.91 -0.52 -8.48
N GLU A 57 1.68 -1.34 -9.18
CA GLU A 57 1.11 -2.29 -10.13
C GLU A 57 0.19 -3.28 -9.42
N ALA A 58 0.64 -3.84 -8.30
CA ALA A 58 -0.15 -4.79 -7.53
C ALA A 58 -1.43 -4.15 -6.98
N LEU A 59 -1.30 -2.96 -6.40
CA LEU A 59 -2.43 -2.26 -5.80
C LEU A 59 -3.45 -1.81 -6.84
N ASN A 60 -3.00 -1.28 -7.95
CA ASN A 60 -3.90 -0.81 -9.00
C ASN A 60 -4.62 -1.96 -9.70
N THR A 61 -3.95 -3.09 -9.88
CA THR A 61 -4.57 -4.30 -10.40
C THR A 61 -5.69 -4.76 -9.46
N ALA A 62 -5.41 -4.79 -8.16
CA ALA A 62 -6.42 -5.16 -7.17
C ALA A 62 -7.59 -4.18 -7.16
N LEU A 63 -7.32 -2.89 -7.30
CA LEU A 63 -8.35 -1.87 -7.36
C LEU A 63 -9.29 -2.08 -8.56
N GLU A 64 -8.74 -2.43 -9.71
CA GLU A 64 -9.54 -2.71 -10.90
C GLU A 64 -10.42 -3.94 -10.74
N LEU A 65 -9.96 -4.93 -9.99
CA LEU A 65 -10.68 -6.18 -9.79
C LEU A 65 -11.66 -6.13 -8.61
N ALA A 66 -11.58 -5.09 -7.81
CA ALA A 66 -12.44 -4.95 -6.63
C ALA A 66 -13.89 -4.59 -6.97
#